data_1ba18410265358b5eef933579d285201
#
_entry.id   1ba18410265358b5eef933579d285201
#
_cell.length_a   1.000
_cell.length_b   1.000
_cell.length_c   1.000
_cell.angle_alpha   90.00
_cell.angle_beta   90.00
_cell.angle_gamma   90.00
#
_symmetry.space_group_name_H-M   'P 1'
#
loop_
_entity.id
_entity.type
_entity.pdbx_description
1 polymer ?
#
loop_
_entity_poly.entity_id
_entity_poly.type
_entity_poly.pdbx_seq_one_letter_code
_entity_poly.pdbx_strand_id
1 'polypeptide(L)'
;MPSVKGTVPLGYWQFTVHLDNLFEEYVGQTWYNALSAKHEWISGKDFPYLVRKDGGDLQHAIRPDHIFRHVGGDSLIIVDAKYTAEIGKPDEIYQMLAYLNYQHSDKNPGQQLRGFLVYPGQELAFYPVTGFQHKLLCVTMPIPYSPTTPGLLEIVDTLTKESWEYQAIC
;
A
#
# COMPACT_ATOMS: atom_id res chain seq x y z
N MET A 1 -35.17 15.99 -56.31
CA MET A 1 -34.99 16.37 -54.88
C MET A 1 -33.79 15.64 -54.33
N PRO A 2 -32.71 16.32 -53.92
CA PRO A 2 -31.54 15.65 -53.37
C PRO A 2 -31.78 15.31 -51.91
N SER A 3 -31.58 14.02 -51.58
CA SER A 3 -31.61 13.47 -50.26
C SER A 3 -30.36 13.96 -49.47
N VAL A 4 -30.58 14.78 -48.46
CA VAL A 4 -29.54 15.16 -47.50
C VAL A 4 -29.28 13.93 -46.59
N LYS A 5 -28.16 13.25 -46.85
CA LYS A 5 -27.62 12.29 -45.89
C LYS A 5 -27.09 13.05 -44.70
N GLY A 6 -27.85 13.04 -43.60
CA GLY A 6 -27.37 13.55 -42.33
C GLY A 6 -26.19 12.69 -41.85
N THR A 7 -25.00 13.25 -41.76
CA THR A 7 -23.86 12.68 -41.05
C THR A 7 -24.24 12.74 -39.57
N VAL A 8 -24.44 11.58 -38.97
CA VAL A 8 -24.53 11.43 -37.50
C VAL A 8 -23.15 11.78 -36.98
N PRO A 9 -23.01 12.80 -36.12
CA PRO A 9 -21.71 13.10 -35.53
C PRO A 9 -21.28 11.87 -34.70
N LEU A 10 -20.09 11.35 -35.04
CA LEU A 10 -19.43 10.35 -34.20
C LEU A 10 -19.22 10.98 -32.83
N GLY A 11 -20.00 10.53 -31.85
CA GLY A 11 -19.82 10.96 -30.46
C GLY A 11 -18.45 10.51 -29.97
N TYR A 12 -17.60 11.46 -29.65
CA TYR A 12 -16.33 11.15 -28.96
C TYR A 12 -16.65 10.85 -27.50
N TRP A 13 -16.32 9.63 -27.07
CA TRP A 13 -16.35 9.28 -25.66
C TRP A 13 -15.01 9.65 -25.06
N GLN A 14 -15.01 10.55 -24.10
CA GLN A 14 -13.83 10.90 -23.34
C GLN A 14 -13.88 10.19 -22.00
N PHE A 15 -12.86 9.38 -21.71
CA PHE A 15 -12.69 8.74 -20.42
C PHE A 15 -11.54 9.40 -19.67
N THR A 16 -11.76 9.73 -18.41
CA THR A 16 -10.70 10.17 -17.51
C THR A 16 -10.35 8.98 -16.63
N VAL A 17 -9.09 8.56 -16.66
CA VAL A 17 -8.56 7.48 -15.81
C VAL A 17 -7.60 8.11 -14.82
N HIS A 18 -7.84 7.89 -13.54
CA HIS A 18 -6.93 8.26 -12.47
C HIS A 18 -5.94 7.10 -12.27
N LEU A 19 -4.71 7.27 -12.74
CA LEU A 19 -3.70 6.21 -12.74
C LEU A 19 -3.26 5.81 -11.32
N ASP A 20 -3.26 6.75 -10.40
CA ASP A 20 -3.04 6.55 -8.98
C ASP A 20 -4.07 5.58 -8.37
N ASN A 21 -5.35 5.80 -8.59
CA ASN A 21 -6.41 4.91 -8.10
C ASN A 21 -6.32 3.51 -8.74
N LEU A 22 -6.00 3.47 -10.06
CA LEU A 22 -5.83 2.20 -10.75
C LEU A 22 -4.62 1.42 -10.22
N PHE A 23 -3.52 2.13 -9.91
CA PHE A 23 -2.34 1.51 -9.33
C PHE A 23 -2.59 1.03 -7.91
N GLU A 24 -3.29 1.81 -7.08
CA GLU A 24 -3.73 1.42 -5.74
C GLU A 24 -4.54 0.11 -5.78
N GLU A 25 -5.56 0.04 -6.64
CA GLU A 25 -6.38 -1.17 -6.79
C GLU A 25 -5.55 -2.37 -7.28
N TYR A 26 -4.65 -2.14 -8.24
CA TYR A 26 -3.74 -3.17 -8.75
C TYR A 26 -2.82 -3.71 -7.65
N VAL A 27 -2.23 -2.84 -6.82
CA VAL A 27 -1.41 -3.22 -5.66
C VAL A 27 -2.24 -4.04 -4.69
N GLY A 28 -3.41 -3.54 -4.30
CA GLY A 28 -4.30 -4.23 -3.36
C GLY A 28 -4.65 -5.64 -3.81
N GLN A 29 -5.05 -5.81 -5.05
CA GLN A 29 -5.41 -7.11 -5.61
C GLN A 29 -4.21 -8.07 -5.69
N THR A 30 -3.04 -7.56 -6.09
CA THR A 30 -1.81 -8.35 -6.18
C THR A 30 -1.37 -8.85 -4.80
N TRP A 31 -1.38 -7.97 -3.80
CA TRP A 31 -1.04 -8.32 -2.42
C TRP A 31 -2.07 -9.27 -1.80
N TYR A 32 -3.37 -9.04 -2.04
CA TYR A 32 -4.42 -9.96 -1.60
C TYR A 32 -4.21 -11.37 -2.14
N ASN A 33 -3.96 -11.51 -3.44
CA ASN A 33 -3.72 -12.81 -4.05
C ASN A 33 -2.49 -13.52 -3.46
N ALA A 34 -1.45 -12.77 -3.12
CA ALA A 34 -0.26 -13.32 -2.50
C ALA A 34 -0.45 -13.71 -1.02
N LEU A 35 -1.25 -12.96 -0.29
CA LEU A 35 -1.37 -13.07 1.17
C LEU A 35 -2.61 -13.84 1.64
N SER A 36 -3.62 -14.04 0.80
CA SER A 36 -4.96 -14.54 1.18
C SER A 36 -4.96 -15.89 1.89
N ALA A 37 -3.93 -16.72 1.70
CA ALA A 37 -3.82 -18.00 2.41
C ALA A 37 -3.62 -17.86 3.93
N LYS A 38 -3.05 -16.72 4.39
CA LYS A 38 -2.67 -16.51 5.79
C LYS A 38 -3.17 -15.16 6.35
N HIS A 39 -3.66 -14.28 5.51
CA HIS A 39 -4.06 -12.92 5.88
C HIS A 39 -5.46 -12.58 5.39
N GLU A 40 -6.15 -11.84 6.22
CA GLU A 40 -7.43 -11.21 5.91
C GLU A 40 -7.18 -9.78 5.42
N TRP A 41 -7.82 -9.39 4.33
CA TRP A 41 -7.78 -8.01 3.84
C TRP A 41 -8.80 -7.16 4.59
N ILE A 42 -8.31 -6.15 5.31
CA ILE A 42 -9.13 -5.21 6.06
C ILE A 42 -9.14 -3.88 5.31
N SER A 43 -10.31 -3.33 5.05
CA SER A 43 -10.42 -2.01 4.44
C SER A 43 -9.82 -0.93 5.34
N GLY A 44 -8.97 -0.06 4.79
CA GLY A 44 -8.39 1.09 5.51
C GLY A 44 -9.42 2.11 6.03
N LYS A 45 -10.70 1.98 5.67
CA LYS A 45 -11.79 2.83 6.16
C LYS A 45 -12.08 2.69 7.65
N ASP A 46 -11.58 1.63 8.27
CA ASP A 46 -11.90 1.27 9.66
C ASP A 46 -10.97 1.91 10.70
N PHE A 47 -10.04 2.79 10.30
CA PHE A 47 -9.05 3.41 11.19
C PHE A 47 -9.06 4.95 11.12
N PRO A 48 -10.17 5.61 11.52
CA PRO A 48 -10.20 7.06 11.63
C PRO A 48 -9.36 7.51 12.83
N TYR A 49 -8.62 8.59 12.68
CA TYR A 49 -8.00 9.27 13.81
C TYR A 49 -8.64 10.65 14.05
N LEU A 50 -8.60 11.07 15.31
CA LEU A 50 -9.15 12.35 15.74
C LEU A 50 -8.00 13.31 16.04
N VAL A 51 -8.02 14.48 15.42
CA VAL A 51 -7.19 15.61 15.84
C VAL A 51 -8.05 16.47 16.77
N ARG A 52 -7.69 16.53 18.05
CA ARG A 52 -8.32 17.45 19.01
C ARG A 52 -7.73 18.84 18.82
N LYS A 53 -8.57 19.79 18.54
CA LYS A 53 -8.25 21.21 18.56
C LYS A 53 -9.09 21.87 19.66
N ASP A 54 -8.52 22.87 20.35
CA ASP A 54 -9.22 23.65 21.37
C ASP A 54 -10.57 24.13 20.84
N GLY A 55 -11.66 23.53 21.36
CA GLY A 55 -13.05 23.88 21.03
C GLY A 55 -13.78 22.96 20.02
N GLY A 56 -13.18 21.87 19.54
CA GLY A 56 -13.89 20.90 18.69
C GLY A 56 -13.00 19.77 18.21
N ASP A 57 -13.61 18.61 17.98
CA ASP A 57 -12.95 17.46 17.37
C ASP A 57 -12.96 17.61 15.85
N LEU A 58 -11.79 17.80 15.24
CA LEU A 58 -11.64 17.68 13.79
C LEU A 58 -11.43 16.21 13.46
N GLN A 59 -12.41 15.61 12.82
CA GLN A 59 -12.26 14.27 12.26
C GLN A 59 -11.42 14.35 10.98
N HIS A 60 -10.18 13.92 11.06
CA HIS A 60 -9.38 13.60 9.90
C HIS A 60 -9.21 12.07 9.86
N ALA A 61 -9.24 11.48 8.71
CA ALA A 61 -8.90 10.08 8.55
C ALA A 61 -7.56 9.98 7.80
N ILE A 62 -6.51 9.50 8.48
CA ILE A 62 -5.40 8.90 7.76
C ILE A 62 -5.89 7.52 7.34
N ARG A 63 -5.86 7.25 6.05
CA ARG A 63 -6.31 5.97 5.51
C ARG A 63 -5.15 5.38 4.75
N PRO A 64 -4.51 4.32 5.26
CA PRO A 64 -3.65 3.50 4.42
C PRO A 64 -4.52 2.84 3.34
N ASP A 65 -3.96 2.64 2.17
CA ASP A 65 -4.70 2.07 1.05
C ASP A 65 -5.16 0.64 1.38
N HIS A 66 -4.25 -0.18 1.92
CA HIS A 66 -4.56 -1.57 2.23
C HIS A 66 -3.98 -2.00 3.58
N ILE A 67 -4.74 -2.83 4.29
CA ILE A 67 -4.32 -3.45 5.54
C ILE A 67 -4.62 -4.95 5.46
N PHE A 68 -3.62 -5.76 5.80
CA PHE A 68 -3.73 -7.20 5.87
C PHE A 68 -3.39 -7.67 7.28
N ARG A 69 -4.34 -8.39 7.89
CA ARG A 69 -4.18 -8.99 9.23
C ARG A 69 -3.90 -10.46 9.10
N HIS A 70 -2.88 -10.96 9.78
CA HIS A 70 -2.66 -12.40 9.90
C HIS A 70 -3.83 -13.06 10.61
N VAL A 71 -4.26 -14.22 10.15
CA VAL A 71 -5.43 -14.95 10.71
C VAL A 71 -5.23 -15.26 12.20
N GLY A 72 -3.98 -15.47 12.66
CA GLY A 72 -3.63 -15.61 14.08
C GLY A 72 -3.69 -14.32 14.90
N GLY A 73 -3.84 -13.15 14.25
CA GLY A 73 -3.97 -11.85 14.89
C GLY A 73 -2.66 -11.25 15.43
N ASP A 74 -1.53 -11.92 15.23
CA ASP A 74 -0.21 -11.57 15.76
C ASP A 74 0.58 -10.58 14.89
N SER A 75 0.16 -10.37 13.67
CA SER A 75 0.82 -9.43 12.75
C SER A 75 -0.15 -8.64 11.88
N LEU A 76 0.26 -7.43 11.53
CA LEU A 76 -0.45 -6.52 10.65
C LEU A 76 0.50 -5.95 9.60
N ILE A 77 0.07 -6.00 8.36
CA ILE A 77 0.78 -5.47 7.21
C ILE A 77 0.00 -4.26 6.68
N ILE A 78 0.65 -3.11 6.60
CA ILE A 78 0.09 -1.89 6.03
C ILE A 78 0.78 -1.65 4.70
N VAL A 79 0.00 -1.49 3.63
CA VAL A 79 0.47 -1.25 2.27
C VAL A 79 -0.13 0.04 1.77
N ASP A 80 0.72 0.89 1.23
CA ASP A 80 0.32 2.18 0.68
C ASP A 80 0.96 2.36 -0.71
N ALA A 81 0.15 2.54 -1.73
CA ALA A 81 0.57 2.60 -3.12
C ALA A 81 0.93 4.03 -3.51
N LYS A 82 2.07 4.22 -4.15
CA LYS A 82 2.57 5.54 -4.56
C LYS A 82 2.86 5.55 -6.07
N TYR A 83 1.97 6.13 -6.86
CA TYR A 83 2.16 6.23 -8.30
C TYR A 83 3.11 7.38 -8.65
N THR A 84 4.39 7.19 -8.33
CA THR A 84 5.47 8.14 -8.56
C THR A 84 6.76 7.43 -8.94
N ALA A 85 7.65 8.10 -9.68
CA ALA A 85 8.96 7.57 -10.05
C ALA A 85 10.02 7.74 -8.93
N GLU A 86 9.78 8.61 -7.96
CA GLU A 86 10.70 8.87 -6.86
C GLU A 86 10.32 8.00 -5.66
N ILE A 87 11.25 7.16 -5.21
CA ILE A 87 11.05 6.17 -4.17
C ILE A 87 11.48 6.75 -2.81
N GLY A 88 10.65 6.57 -1.79
CA GLY A 88 11.02 6.86 -0.42
C GLY A 88 11.09 8.35 -0.08
N LYS A 89 10.18 9.16 -0.60
CA LYS A 89 10.07 10.57 -0.20
C LYS A 89 9.84 10.71 1.29
N PRO A 90 10.43 11.73 1.94
CA PRO A 90 10.30 11.91 3.39
C PRO A 90 8.86 12.01 3.88
N ASP A 91 7.98 12.68 3.15
CA ASP A 91 6.57 12.81 3.49
C ASP A 91 5.81 11.48 3.43
N GLU A 92 6.10 10.64 2.45
CA GLU A 92 5.54 9.28 2.31
C GLU A 92 6.03 8.36 3.45
N ILE A 93 7.32 8.45 3.80
CA ILE A 93 7.90 7.73 4.94
C ILE A 93 7.22 8.16 6.25
N TYR A 94 7.07 9.47 6.48
CA TYR A 94 6.41 9.99 7.68
C TYR A 94 4.93 9.61 7.74
N GLN A 95 4.24 9.59 6.62
CA GLN A 95 2.86 9.13 6.52
C GLN A 95 2.74 7.65 6.95
N MET A 96 3.59 6.78 6.43
CA MET A 96 3.60 5.36 6.79
C MET A 96 3.96 5.16 8.28
N LEU A 97 4.93 5.90 8.80
CA LEU A 97 5.27 5.85 10.23
C LEU A 97 4.10 6.30 11.11
N ALA A 98 3.32 7.29 10.66
CA ALA A 98 2.10 7.69 11.37
C ALA A 98 1.07 6.56 11.42
N TYR A 99 0.88 5.82 10.33
CA TYR A 99 0.00 4.64 10.29
C TYR A 99 0.47 3.55 11.27
N LEU A 100 1.77 3.22 11.24
CA LEU A 100 2.36 2.20 12.11
C LEU A 100 2.26 2.59 13.59
N ASN A 101 2.58 3.84 13.93
CA ASN A 101 2.48 4.34 15.30
C ASN A 101 1.02 4.33 15.81
N TYR A 102 0.07 4.72 14.97
CA TYR A 102 -1.35 4.69 15.35
C TYR A 102 -1.82 3.27 15.69
N GLN A 103 -1.41 2.29 14.90
CA GLN A 103 -1.78 0.89 15.14
C GLN A 103 -1.08 0.29 16.38
N HIS A 104 0.14 0.78 16.68
CA HIS A 104 0.89 0.28 17.83
C HIS A 104 0.34 0.79 19.17
N SER A 105 -0.21 2.02 19.20
CA SER A 105 -0.44 2.74 20.46
C SER A 105 -1.60 2.19 21.30
N ASP A 106 -2.61 1.53 20.72
CA ASP A 106 -3.87 1.41 21.46
C ASP A 106 -4.45 0.01 21.66
N LYS A 107 -4.04 -1.02 20.92
CA LYS A 107 -4.86 -2.25 20.98
C LYS A 107 -4.14 -3.58 21.18
N ASN A 108 -2.88 -3.70 20.81
CA ASN A 108 -2.16 -4.98 20.96
C ASN A 108 -0.66 -4.77 21.19
N PRO A 109 -0.21 -4.57 22.44
CA PRO A 109 1.21 -4.57 22.75
C PRO A 109 1.79 -5.97 22.44
N GLY A 110 2.63 -6.07 21.44
CA GLY A 110 3.21 -7.34 20.95
C GLY A 110 2.85 -7.67 19.51
N GLN A 111 1.90 -6.99 18.90
CA GLN A 111 1.59 -7.17 17.48
C GLN A 111 2.76 -6.69 16.60
N GLN A 112 3.19 -7.53 15.69
CA GLN A 112 4.22 -7.15 14.72
C GLN A 112 3.58 -6.29 13.61
N LEU A 113 4.08 -5.06 13.50
CA LEU A 113 3.63 -4.12 12.47
C LEU A 113 4.68 -3.97 11.38
N ARG A 114 4.23 -4.00 10.12
CA ARG A 114 5.08 -3.81 8.94
C ARG A 114 4.42 -2.87 7.97
N GLY A 115 5.19 -1.92 7.47
CA GLY A 115 4.76 -0.95 6.47
C GLY A 115 5.44 -1.21 5.13
N PHE A 116 4.67 -1.09 4.05
CA PHE A 116 5.18 -1.20 2.68
C PHE A 116 4.68 -0.02 1.86
N LEU A 117 5.63 0.78 1.35
CA LEU A 117 5.37 1.79 0.34
C LEU A 117 5.65 1.16 -1.02
N VAL A 118 4.64 1.03 -1.86
CA VAL A 118 4.74 0.31 -3.13
C VAL A 118 4.72 1.28 -4.29
N TYR A 119 5.73 1.17 -5.17
CA TYR A 119 5.96 2.04 -6.32
C TYR A 119 5.93 1.25 -7.62
N PRO A 120 5.52 1.84 -8.75
CA PRO A 120 5.68 1.20 -10.04
C PRO A 120 7.17 1.09 -10.39
N GLY A 121 7.58 -0.05 -10.92
CA GLY A 121 8.96 -0.32 -11.30
C GLY A 121 9.06 -1.30 -12.46
N GLN A 122 10.28 -1.59 -12.89
CA GLN A 122 10.54 -2.59 -13.93
C GLN A 122 10.71 -4.00 -13.35
N GLU A 123 11.12 -4.07 -12.10
CA GLU A 123 11.36 -5.32 -11.37
C GLU A 123 10.82 -5.22 -9.94
N LEU A 124 10.62 -6.38 -9.33
CA LEU A 124 10.31 -6.47 -7.92
C LEU A 124 11.60 -6.28 -7.11
N ALA A 125 11.71 -5.17 -6.40
CA ALA A 125 12.86 -4.89 -5.55
C ALA A 125 12.40 -4.30 -4.20
N PHE A 126 13.23 -4.48 -3.16
CA PHE A 126 12.92 -4.12 -1.78
C PHE A 126 14.03 -3.24 -1.22
N TYR A 127 13.65 -2.11 -0.66
CA TYR A 127 14.56 -1.13 -0.07
C TYR A 127 14.17 -0.91 1.38
N PRO A 128 14.90 -1.47 2.35
CA PRO A 128 14.59 -1.28 3.77
C PRO A 128 14.84 0.18 4.19
N VAL A 129 13.89 0.72 4.92
CA VAL A 129 14.01 2.05 5.53
C VAL A 129 14.49 1.86 6.97
N THR A 130 15.64 2.44 7.29
CA THR A 130 16.33 2.23 8.56
C THR A 130 16.26 3.45 9.48
N GLY A 131 16.56 3.25 10.75
CA GLY A 131 16.54 4.33 11.75
C GLY A 131 15.20 4.51 12.47
N PHE A 132 14.24 3.59 12.25
CA PHE A 132 12.94 3.62 12.90
C PHE A 132 12.65 2.35 13.70
N GLN A 133 11.76 2.46 14.67
CA GLN A 133 11.34 1.33 15.52
C GLN A 133 10.53 0.28 14.73
N HIS A 134 9.76 0.72 13.75
CA HIS A 134 8.90 -0.15 12.95
C HIS A 134 9.63 -0.63 11.69
N LYS A 135 9.27 -1.81 11.23
CA LYS A 135 9.76 -2.35 9.96
C LYS A 135 9.02 -1.68 8.80
N LEU A 136 9.76 -0.94 7.99
CA LEU A 136 9.27 -0.23 6.83
C LEU A 136 10.13 -0.55 5.61
N LEU A 137 9.48 -0.85 4.49
CA LEU A 137 10.14 -1.12 3.22
C LEU A 137 9.49 -0.28 2.11
N CYS A 138 10.34 0.25 1.23
CA CYS A 138 9.92 0.68 -0.09
C CYS A 138 10.05 -0.50 -1.05
N VAL A 139 9.05 -0.71 -1.88
CA VAL A 139 8.96 -1.85 -2.81
C VAL A 139 8.69 -1.31 -4.21
N THR A 140 9.51 -1.67 -5.18
CA THR A 140 9.15 -1.48 -6.59
C THR A 140 8.47 -2.73 -7.10
N MET A 141 7.41 -2.55 -7.90
CA MET A 141 6.61 -3.64 -8.44
C MET A 141 6.37 -3.45 -9.93
N PRO A 142 6.68 -4.45 -10.79
CA PRO A 142 6.43 -4.36 -12.22
C PRO A 142 4.93 -4.34 -12.54
N ILE A 143 4.58 -3.68 -13.64
CA ILE A 143 3.23 -3.65 -14.18
C ILE A 143 3.26 -4.18 -15.62
N PRO A 144 2.57 -5.30 -15.94
CA PRO A 144 1.87 -6.20 -15.04
C PRO A 144 2.83 -7.07 -14.20
N TYR A 145 2.43 -7.37 -12.98
CA TYR A 145 3.15 -8.34 -12.15
C TYR A 145 2.89 -9.75 -12.67
N SER A 146 3.97 -10.49 -12.97
CA SER A 146 3.83 -11.89 -13.35
C SER A 146 3.80 -12.78 -12.09
N PRO A 147 2.79 -13.64 -11.91
CA PRO A 147 2.74 -14.55 -10.78
C PRO A 147 3.87 -15.60 -10.78
N THR A 148 4.65 -15.70 -11.89
CA THR A 148 5.85 -16.56 -11.97
C THR A 148 7.11 -15.90 -11.40
N THR A 149 7.06 -14.62 -11.05
CA THR A 149 8.16 -13.98 -10.32
C THR A 149 8.23 -14.60 -8.92
N PRO A 150 9.43 -14.99 -8.39
CA PRO A 150 9.56 -15.57 -7.06
C PRO A 150 8.81 -14.70 -6.07
N GLY A 151 7.90 -15.35 -5.33
CA GLY A 151 6.68 -14.69 -4.95
C GLY A 151 6.85 -13.58 -3.95
N LEU A 152 6.08 -12.54 -4.15
CA LEU A 152 5.77 -11.54 -3.14
C LEU A 152 5.45 -12.22 -1.77
N LEU A 153 4.76 -13.36 -1.77
CA LEU A 153 4.49 -14.18 -0.60
C LEU A 153 5.77 -14.71 0.06
N GLU A 154 6.71 -15.25 -0.71
CA GLU A 154 7.96 -15.81 -0.17
C GLU A 154 8.81 -14.72 0.47
N ILE A 155 8.83 -13.54 -0.13
CA ILE A 155 9.53 -12.37 0.40
C ILE A 155 8.84 -11.86 1.64
N VAL A 156 7.53 -11.69 1.62
CA VAL A 156 6.77 -11.28 2.80
C VAL A 156 6.93 -12.31 3.91
N ASP A 157 6.89 -13.61 3.63
CA ASP A 157 7.12 -14.67 4.61
C ASP A 157 8.57 -14.64 5.15
N THR A 158 9.57 -14.43 4.31
CA THR A 158 10.97 -14.27 4.74
C THR A 158 11.12 -13.04 5.65
N LEU A 159 10.56 -11.92 5.22
CA LEU A 159 10.53 -10.68 6.01
C LEU A 159 9.71 -10.81 7.30
N THR A 160 8.84 -11.84 7.40
CA THR A 160 8.08 -12.12 8.62
C THR A 160 8.86 -12.98 9.63
N LYS A 161 9.78 -13.79 9.17
CA LYS A 161 10.49 -14.77 10.02
C LYS A 161 11.82 -14.27 10.57
N GLU A 162 12.47 -13.32 9.91
CA GLU A 162 13.79 -12.87 10.33
C GLU A 162 13.70 -11.70 11.31
N SER A 163 14.35 -11.87 12.46
CA SER A 163 14.89 -10.74 13.21
C SER A 163 15.90 -10.07 12.28
N TRP A 164 15.55 -8.91 11.73
CA TRP A 164 16.43 -8.13 10.88
C TRP A 164 17.66 -7.68 11.67
N GLU A 165 18.60 -8.57 11.90
CA GLU A 165 19.95 -8.19 12.22
C GLU A 165 20.59 -7.71 10.93
N TYR A 166 20.93 -6.45 10.94
CA TYR A 166 21.56 -5.72 9.88
C TYR A 166 22.86 -6.41 9.48
N GLN A 167 22.88 -7.17 8.41
CA GLN A 167 24.10 -7.36 7.67
C GLN A 167 24.25 -6.13 6.75
N ALA A 168 24.97 -5.12 7.25
CA ALA A 168 25.49 -4.07 6.41
C ALA A 168 26.27 -4.75 5.28
N ILE A 169 25.75 -4.69 4.07
CA ILE A 169 26.52 -5.04 2.89
C ILE A 169 27.50 -3.88 2.71
N CYS A 170 28.74 -4.09 3.16
CA CYS A 170 29.88 -3.22 2.86
C CYS A 170 30.26 -3.37 1.38
#